data_dcfae3d238ecaaf8690d3684208698f1
#
_entry.id   dcfae3d238ecaaf8690d3684208698f1
#
_cell.length_a   1.000
_cell.length_b   1.000
_cell.length_c   1.000
_cell.angle_alpha   90.00
_cell.angle_beta   90.00
_cell.angle_gamma   90.00
#
_symmetry.space_group_name_H-M   'P 1'
#
loop_
_entity.id
_entity.type
_entity.pdbx_description
1 polymer ?
#
loop_
_entity_poly.entity_id
_entity_poly.type
_entity_poly.pdbx_seq_one_letter_code
_entity_poly.pdbx_strand_id
1 'polypeptide(L)'
;AKGLAGGVPIGACLADEKCCDVLTKGTHGSTFGGNPIACAGGLTVLNKVTSDGFLDKASQKANYFREKLSEIPEVEGIDGIGLMIGVRLKTKTAADVCKSCLDNGLMILTAKEKLRFLPPLNITYDEIDEGIEILKNVLK
;
A
#
# COMPACT_ATOMS: atom_id res chain seq x y z
N ALA A 1 0.06 -10.95 -7.07
CA ALA A 1 1.43 -10.74 -6.59
C ALA A 1 1.43 -9.91 -5.31
N LYS A 2 2.61 -9.58 -4.80
CA LYS A 2 2.82 -8.71 -3.63
C LYS A 2 2.13 -9.28 -2.37
N GLY A 3 1.18 -8.55 -1.79
CA GLY A 3 0.48 -8.95 -0.57
C GLY A 3 -0.49 -10.12 -0.69
N LEU A 4 -0.68 -10.72 -1.87
CA LEU A 4 -1.71 -11.74 -2.12
C LEU A 4 -1.62 -12.95 -1.16
N ALA A 5 -0.42 -13.37 -0.79
CA ALA A 5 -0.22 -14.48 0.15
C ALA A 5 0.61 -14.09 1.38
N GLY A 6 0.55 -12.81 1.80
CA GLY A 6 1.17 -12.35 3.05
C GLY A 6 2.70 -12.48 3.08
N GLY A 7 3.37 -12.49 1.92
CA GLY A 7 4.81 -12.62 1.77
C GLY A 7 5.26 -13.91 1.08
N VAL A 8 4.40 -14.92 0.97
CA VAL A 8 4.70 -16.12 0.16
C VAL A 8 4.56 -15.77 -1.32
N PRO A 9 5.54 -16.13 -2.18
CA PRO A 9 5.51 -15.78 -3.59
C PRO A 9 4.33 -16.44 -4.33
N ILE A 10 3.40 -15.63 -4.83
CA ILE A 10 2.28 -16.04 -5.68
C ILE A 10 1.80 -14.85 -6.51
N GLY A 11 1.26 -15.14 -7.68
CA GLY A 11 0.53 -14.21 -8.52
C GLY A 11 -0.77 -14.84 -9.01
N ALA A 12 -1.75 -14.01 -9.32
CA ALA A 12 -2.99 -14.42 -9.96
C ALA A 12 -3.25 -13.55 -11.18
N CYS A 13 -3.76 -14.15 -12.24
CA CYS A 13 -4.28 -13.49 -13.42
C CYS A 13 -5.74 -13.89 -13.58
N LEU A 14 -6.63 -12.91 -13.69
CA LEU A 14 -8.04 -13.13 -13.96
C LEU A 14 -8.33 -12.71 -15.40
N ALA A 15 -9.14 -13.48 -16.09
CA ALA A 15 -9.58 -13.19 -17.44
C ALA A 15 -11.10 -13.28 -17.53
N ASP A 16 -11.70 -12.43 -18.35
CA ASP A 16 -13.11 -12.51 -18.73
C ASP A 16 -13.28 -13.37 -19.99
N GLU A 17 -14.52 -13.52 -20.47
CA GLU A 17 -14.83 -14.31 -21.67
C GLU A 17 -14.09 -13.82 -22.92
N LYS A 18 -13.75 -12.54 -23.01
CA LYS A 18 -13.04 -11.97 -24.17
C LYS A 18 -11.58 -12.45 -24.26
N CYS A 19 -11.02 -12.82 -23.11
CA CYS A 19 -9.61 -13.21 -22.96
C CYS A 19 -9.43 -14.69 -22.62
N CYS A 20 -10.50 -15.48 -22.45
CA CYS A 20 -10.41 -16.87 -22.00
C CYS A 20 -9.60 -17.77 -22.94
N ASP A 21 -9.60 -17.47 -24.23
CA ASP A 21 -8.91 -18.25 -25.26
C ASP A 21 -7.49 -17.75 -25.59
N VAL A 22 -7.01 -16.68 -24.91
CA VAL A 22 -5.67 -16.13 -25.16
C VAL A 22 -4.58 -17.01 -24.56
N LEU A 23 -4.80 -17.54 -23.36
CA LEU A 23 -3.88 -18.44 -22.68
C LEU A 23 -4.40 -19.88 -22.75
N THR A 24 -4.09 -20.55 -23.85
CA THR A 24 -4.52 -21.92 -24.07
C THR A 24 -3.50 -22.95 -23.58
N LYS A 25 -3.84 -24.24 -23.65
CA LYS A 25 -2.95 -25.34 -23.26
C LYS A 25 -1.61 -25.25 -23.98
N GLY A 26 -0.51 -25.25 -23.23
CA GLY A 26 0.86 -25.21 -23.72
C GLY A 26 1.41 -23.83 -24.07
N THR A 27 0.64 -22.74 -23.88
CA THR A 27 1.10 -21.37 -24.12
C THR A 27 1.72 -20.70 -22.93
N HIS A 28 1.53 -21.26 -21.73
CA HIS A 28 2.09 -20.75 -20.48
C HIS A 28 2.38 -21.90 -19.51
N GLY A 29 3.22 -21.65 -18.51
CA GLY A 29 3.52 -22.60 -17.46
C GLY A 29 4.29 -21.97 -16.30
N SER A 30 4.25 -22.61 -15.16
CA SER A 30 5.02 -22.25 -13.98
C SER A 30 5.29 -23.48 -13.14
N THR A 31 6.56 -23.78 -12.87
CA THR A 31 6.95 -24.95 -12.07
C THR A 31 6.37 -24.92 -10.65
N PHE A 32 6.38 -23.77 -10.01
CA PHE A 32 5.91 -23.59 -8.63
C PHE A 32 4.59 -22.83 -8.52
N GLY A 33 3.96 -22.47 -9.65
CA GLY A 33 2.68 -21.76 -9.67
C GLY A 33 1.57 -22.63 -9.06
N GLY A 34 0.77 -22.05 -8.17
CA GLY A 34 -0.31 -22.77 -7.51
C GLY A 34 0.11 -23.83 -6.49
N ASN A 35 1.35 -23.74 -5.95
CA ASN A 35 1.76 -24.67 -4.92
C ASN A 35 0.90 -24.53 -3.64
N PRO A 36 0.68 -25.64 -2.86
CA PRO A 36 -0.26 -25.62 -1.74
C PRO A 36 0.05 -24.60 -0.66
N ILE A 37 1.32 -24.32 -0.36
CA ILE A 37 1.71 -23.37 0.67
C ILE A 37 1.33 -21.95 0.25
N ALA A 38 1.65 -21.55 -0.97
CA ALA A 38 1.30 -20.25 -1.49
C ALA A 38 -0.22 -20.07 -1.62
N CYS A 39 -0.94 -21.12 -2.04
CA CYS A 39 -2.40 -21.09 -2.10
C CYS A 39 -3.04 -20.95 -0.72
N ALA A 40 -2.54 -21.66 0.30
CA ALA A 40 -3.01 -21.54 1.68
C ALA A 40 -2.79 -20.10 2.22
N GLY A 41 -1.61 -19.51 1.96
CA GLY A 41 -1.33 -18.12 2.29
C GLY A 41 -2.28 -17.17 1.58
N GLY A 42 -2.50 -17.36 0.27
CA GLY A 42 -3.43 -16.55 -0.51
C GLY A 42 -4.86 -16.61 0.00
N LEU A 43 -5.34 -17.82 0.32
CA LEU A 43 -6.68 -18.02 0.87
C LEU A 43 -6.84 -17.34 2.24
N THR A 44 -5.82 -17.42 3.09
CA THR A 44 -5.81 -16.76 4.40
C THR A 44 -5.93 -15.23 4.25
N VAL A 45 -5.16 -14.62 3.35
CA VAL A 45 -5.22 -13.20 3.09
C VAL A 45 -6.57 -12.80 2.50
N LEU A 46 -7.07 -13.53 1.50
CA LEU A 46 -8.36 -13.24 0.89
C LEU A 46 -9.50 -13.31 1.92
N ASN A 47 -9.56 -14.37 2.72
CA ASN A 47 -10.57 -14.51 3.77
C ASN A 47 -10.52 -13.35 4.78
N LYS A 48 -9.30 -12.86 5.11
CA LYS A 48 -9.15 -11.72 6.01
C LYS A 48 -9.64 -10.42 5.36
N VAL A 49 -9.22 -10.16 4.14
CA VAL A 49 -9.55 -8.91 3.43
C VAL A 49 -11.05 -8.83 3.08
N THR A 50 -11.67 -9.97 2.77
CA THR A 50 -13.11 -10.04 2.47
C THR A 50 -14.00 -10.25 3.70
N SER A 51 -13.42 -10.34 4.91
CA SER A 51 -14.22 -10.45 6.13
C SER A 51 -15.01 -9.15 6.41
N ASP A 52 -16.17 -9.30 7.02
CA ASP A 52 -17.07 -8.20 7.31
C ASP A 52 -16.40 -7.02 8.03
N GLY A 53 -16.56 -5.84 7.48
CA GLY A 53 -16.05 -4.59 8.04
C GLY A 53 -14.53 -4.40 7.95
N PHE A 54 -13.74 -5.34 7.38
CA PHE A 54 -12.30 -5.15 7.29
C PHE A 54 -11.92 -3.99 6.35
N LEU A 55 -12.50 -3.95 5.16
CA LEU A 55 -12.23 -2.88 4.19
C LEU A 55 -12.83 -1.54 4.62
N ASP A 56 -13.95 -1.54 5.33
CA ASP A 56 -14.54 -0.32 5.89
C ASP A 56 -13.61 0.30 6.94
N LYS A 57 -13.04 -0.51 7.83
CA LYS A 57 -12.04 -0.06 8.80
C LYS A 57 -10.77 0.47 8.13
N ALA A 58 -10.31 -0.17 7.07
CA ALA A 58 -9.17 0.31 6.30
C ALA A 58 -9.48 1.66 5.63
N SER A 59 -10.68 1.84 5.09
CA SER A 59 -11.15 3.09 4.50
C SER A 59 -11.26 4.22 5.53
N GLN A 60 -11.77 3.94 6.74
CA GLN A 60 -11.82 4.91 7.83
C GLN A 60 -10.42 5.40 8.22
N LYS A 61 -9.46 4.49 8.35
CA LYS A 61 -8.05 4.83 8.65
C LYS A 61 -7.41 5.63 7.51
N ALA A 62 -7.72 5.31 6.26
CA ALA A 62 -7.24 6.07 5.12
C ALA A 62 -7.75 7.52 5.13
N ASN A 63 -9.01 7.73 5.49
CA ASN A 63 -9.59 9.06 5.62
C ASN A 63 -8.93 9.84 6.76
N TYR A 64 -8.78 9.21 7.93
CA TYR A 64 -8.07 9.78 9.07
C TYR A 64 -6.64 10.19 8.71
N PHE A 65 -5.90 9.30 8.03
CA PHE A 65 -4.53 9.60 7.62
C PHE A 65 -4.46 10.79 6.66
N ARG A 66 -5.39 10.87 5.68
CA ARG A 66 -5.48 12.00 4.75
C ARG A 66 -5.79 13.31 5.46
N GLU A 67 -6.69 13.28 6.44
CA GLU A 67 -7.02 14.44 7.26
C GLU A 67 -5.77 14.95 7.98
N LYS A 68 -5.05 14.09 8.68
CA LYS A 68 -3.79 14.43 9.37
C LYS A 68 -2.71 14.97 8.43
N LEU A 69 -2.56 14.39 7.25
CA LEU A 69 -1.63 14.87 6.24
C LEU A 69 -2.02 16.27 5.72
N SER A 70 -3.31 16.54 5.56
CA SER A 70 -3.80 17.83 5.07
C SER A 70 -3.58 18.99 6.04
N GLU A 71 -3.40 18.69 7.34
CA GLU A 71 -3.07 19.68 8.39
C GLU A 71 -1.62 20.18 8.31
N ILE A 72 -0.74 19.49 7.55
CA ILE A 72 0.69 19.83 7.48
C ILE A 72 0.88 20.96 6.47
N PRO A 73 1.42 22.13 6.86
CA PRO A 73 1.53 23.30 5.99
C PRO A 73 2.33 23.08 4.70
N GLU A 74 3.36 22.20 4.73
CA GLU A 74 4.21 21.85 3.59
C GLU A 74 3.50 20.93 2.57
N VAL A 75 2.37 20.31 2.93
CA VAL A 75 1.57 19.50 2.01
C VAL A 75 0.79 20.40 1.05
N GLU A 76 1.04 20.24 -0.25
CA GLU A 76 0.33 20.92 -1.32
C GLU A 76 -0.92 20.17 -1.75
N GLY A 77 -0.85 18.83 -1.77
CA GLY A 77 -1.97 18.01 -2.21
C GLY A 77 -1.77 16.54 -1.94
N ILE A 78 -2.88 15.81 -1.91
CA ILE A 78 -2.94 14.39 -1.57
C ILE A 78 -3.72 13.65 -2.66
N ASP A 79 -3.11 12.60 -3.23
CA ASP A 79 -3.70 11.76 -4.27
C ASP A 79 -3.82 10.30 -3.80
N GLY A 80 -4.48 9.47 -4.59
CA GLY A 80 -4.56 8.02 -4.41
C GLY A 80 -5.89 7.54 -3.84
N ILE A 81 -5.99 6.24 -3.56
CA ILE A 81 -7.20 5.55 -3.08
C ILE A 81 -6.85 4.73 -1.84
N GLY A 82 -7.73 4.75 -0.84
CA GLY A 82 -7.52 4.02 0.40
C GLY A 82 -6.17 4.39 1.04
N LEU A 83 -5.44 3.41 1.52
CA LEU A 83 -4.12 3.58 2.13
C LEU A 83 -2.95 3.66 1.11
N MET A 84 -3.23 3.66 -0.20
CA MET A 84 -2.25 4.03 -1.21
C MET A 84 -2.29 5.55 -1.39
N ILE A 85 -1.41 6.27 -0.72
CA ILE A 85 -1.44 7.73 -0.61
C ILE A 85 -0.18 8.33 -1.23
N GLY A 86 -0.38 9.27 -2.14
CA GLY A 86 0.67 10.12 -2.70
C GLY A 86 0.53 11.54 -2.18
N VAL A 87 1.63 12.13 -1.69
CA VAL A 87 1.64 13.49 -1.13
C VAL A 87 2.57 14.38 -1.94
N ARG A 88 2.05 15.48 -2.45
CA ARG A 88 2.85 16.55 -3.06
C ARG A 88 3.29 17.52 -1.99
N LEU A 89 4.54 17.95 -2.08
CA LEU A 89 5.14 18.94 -1.21
C LEU A 89 5.28 20.27 -1.94
N LYS A 90 5.27 21.38 -1.21
CA LYS A 90 5.37 22.74 -1.77
C LYS A 90 6.79 23.10 -2.16
N THR A 91 7.75 22.84 -1.28
CA THR A 91 9.12 23.35 -1.41
C THR A 91 10.18 22.27 -1.30
N LYS A 92 9.95 21.23 -0.48
CA LYS A 92 10.93 20.16 -0.23
C LYS A 92 10.84 19.06 -1.29
N THR A 93 11.96 18.42 -1.59
CA THR A 93 11.96 17.27 -2.51
C THR A 93 11.53 15.99 -1.80
N ALA A 94 10.77 15.14 -2.49
CA ALA A 94 10.33 13.87 -1.92
C ALA A 94 11.52 12.95 -1.53
N ALA A 95 12.62 13.00 -2.28
CA ALA A 95 13.81 12.19 -2.01
C ALA A 95 14.47 12.57 -0.70
N ASP A 96 14.69 13.87 -0.46
CA ASP A 96 15.32 14.36 0.77
C ASP A 96 14.44 14.09 2.00
N VAL A 97 13.13 14.30 1.85
CA VAL A 97 12.16 14.01 2.93
C VAL A 97 12.13 12.52 3.24
N CYS A 98 12.11 11.63 2.23
CA CYS A 98 12.17 10.19 2.46
C CYS A 98 13.43 9.77 3.21
N LYS A 99 14.58 10.32 2.85
CA LYS A 99 15.85 10.06 3.54
C LYS A 99 15.79 10.51 5.00
N SER A 100 15.35 11.76 5.23
CA SER A 100 15.21 12.29 6.58
C SER A 100 14.20 11.52 7.42
N CYS A 101 13.09 11.08 6.84
CA CYS A 101 12.12 10.23 7.51
C CYS A 101 12.74 8.89 7.93
N LEU A 102 13.51 8.25 7.04
CA LEU A 102 14.19 6.99 7.34
C LEU A 102 15.19 7.15 8.51
N ASP A 103 15.98 8.23 8.52
CA ASP A 103 16.91 8.54 9.61
C ASP A 103 16.20 8.78 10.95
N ASN A 104 14.91 9.13 10.92
CA ASN A 104 14.05 9.32 12.11
C ASN A 104 13.09 8.15 12.37
N GLY A 105 13.30 6.98 11.74
CA GLY A 105 12.54 5.77 12.01
C GLY A 105 11.24 5.61 11.21
N LEU A 106 10.94 6.50 10.26
CA LEU A 106 9.78 6.38 9.38
C LEU A 106 10.19 5.97 7.96
N MET A 107 9.87 4.75 7.58
CA MET A 107 10.12 4.26 6.22
C MET A 107 8.95 4.59 5.30
N ILE A 108 9.17 5.53 4.39
CA ILE A 108 8.28 5.89 3.29
C ILE A 108 9.03 5.84 1.96
N LEU A 109 8.30 5.87 0.87
CA LEU A 109 8.86 5.78 -0.48
C LEU A 109 8.61 7.04 -1.29
N THR A 110 9.25 7.15 -2.43
CA THR A 110 8.93 8.14 -3.45
C THR A 110 8.07 7.51 -4.55
N ALA A 111 7.23 8.34 -5.18
CA ALA A 111 6.56 8.02 -6.45
C ALA A 111 6.71 9.24 -7.36
N LYS A 112 7.75 9.23 -8.19
CA LYS A 112 8.24 10.41 -8.92
C LYS A 112 8.58 11.53 -7.93
N GLU A 113 7.91 12.66 -8.00
CA GLU A 113 8.12 13.83 -7.14
C GLU A 113 7.26 13.83 -5.86
N LYS A 114 6.48 12.76 -5.62
CA LYS A 114 5.60 12.65 -4.46
C LYS A 114 6.18 11.73 -3.39
N LEU A 115 5.88 12.01 -2.13
CA LEU A 115 5.97 11.00 -1.08
C LEU A 115 4.90 9.94 -1.32
N ARG A 116 5.23 8.68 -1.07
CA ARG A 116 4.30 7.57 -1.22
C ARG A 116 4.19 6.77 0.07
N PHE A 117 2.98 6.73 0.61
CA PHE A 117 2.63 5.94 1.78
C PHE A 117 1.87 4.69 1.34
N LEU A 118 2.30 3.53 1.85
CA LEU A 118 1.69 2.22 1.62
C LEU A 118 1.73 1.40 2.91
N PRO A 119 1.11 1.86 3.98
CA PRO A 119 1.06 1.09 5.21
C PRO A 119 0.23 -0.20 5.02
N PRO A 120 0.39 -1.20 5.90
CA PRO A 120 -0.46 -2.37 5.89
C PRO A 120 -1.92 -2.00 6.19
N LEU A 121 -2.88 -2.75 5.63
CA LEU A 121 -4.31 -2.46 5.80
C LEU A 121 -4.79 -2.55 7.26
N ASN A 122 -4.04 -3.23 8.12
CA ASN A 122 -4.32 -3.36 9.54
C ASN A 122 -3.61 -2.33 10.42
N ILE A 123 -2.90 -1.33 9.85
CA ILE A 123 -2.26 -0.24 10.60
C ILE A 123 -3.20 0.32 11.66
N THR A 124 -2.69 0.68 12.82
CA THR A 124 -3.46 1.31 13.90
C THR A 124 -3.49 2.83 13.77
N TYR A 125 -4.40 3.49 14.50
CA TYR A 125 -4.41 4.96 14.58
C TYR A 125 -3.17 5.51 15.25
N ASP A 126 -2.68 4.83 16.31
CA ASP A 126 -1.48 5.23 17.04
C ASP A 126 -0.23 5.18 16.13
N GLU A 127 -0.11 4.14 15.29
CA GLU A 127 0.98 4.06 14.30
C GLU A 127 0.88 5.15 13.22
N ILE A 128 -0.33 5.52 12.81
CA ILE A 128 -0.54 6.66 11.90
C ILE A 128 -0.09 7.95 12.57
N ASP A 129 -0.50 8.18 13.80
CA ASP A 129 -0.15 9.40 14.55
C ASP A 129 1.36 9.50 14.79
N GLU A 130 2.03 8.41 15.16
CA GLU A 130 3.49 8.36 15.27
C GLU A 130 4.18 8.73 13.95
N GLY A 131 3.75 8.14 12.84
CA GLY A 131 4.27 8.45 11.51
C GLY A 131 4.04 9.92 11.12
N ILE A 132 2.88 10.48 11.42
CA ILE A 132 2.55 11.90 11.19
C ILE A 132 3.46 12.82 12.01
N GLU A 133 3.72 12.53 13.27
CA GLU A 133 4.59 13.35 14.12
C GLU A 133 6.04 13.34 13.62
N ILE A 134 6.56 12.19 13.20
CA ILE A 134 7.89 12.11 12.58
C ILE A 134 7.92 12.97 11.30
N LEU A 135 6.91 12.82 10.43
CA LEU A 135 6.82 13.59 9.19
C LEU A 135 6.74 15.09 9.44
N LYS A 136 5.92 15.55 10.41
CA LYS A 136 5.82 16.96 10.80
C LYS A 136 7.16 17.51 11.26
N ASN A 137 7.94 16.74 12.02
CA ASN A 137 9.25 17.16 12.50
C ASN A 137 10.28 17.28 11.37
N VAL A 138 10.25 16.37 10.39
CA VAL A 138 11.11 16.42 9.19
C VAL A 138 10.73 17.57 8.26
N LEU A 139 9.46 17.95 8.23
CA LEU A 139 8.95 19.01 7.34
C LEU A 139 9.04 20.43 7.94
N LYS A 140 9.40 20.59 9.20
CA LYS A 140 9.73 21.89 9.80
C LYS A 140 11.02 22.45 9.17
#